data_cb28efad8851f84f3d23c0da7b0df39e
#
_entry.id   cb28efad8851f84f3d23c0da7b0df39e
#
_cell.length_a   1.000
_cell.length_b   1.000
_cell.length_c   1.000
_cell.angle_alpha   90.00
_cell.angle_beta   90.00
_cell.angle_gamma   90.00
#
_symmetry.space_group_name_H-M   'P 1'
#
loop_
_entity.id
_entity.type
_entity.pdbx_description
1 polymer ?
#
loop_
_entity_poly.entity_id
_entity_poly.type
_entity_poly.pdbx_seq_one_letter_code
_entity_poly.pdbx_strand_id
1 'polypeptide(L)'
;VIRTVVCEKEGCSGNIFSIESEDGRLKLICKNCSSEYYLDTNYYDFIMLSICSKCNNDGFKIYRDTENNNVYLKCSKCGSPPEKIYIDVDGNQISYETKVLNDVKDILYKIEQRIYGMEIKIQDLQGSQNILEESLAYINKYLVEKN
;
A
#
# COMPACT_ATOMS: atom_id res chain seq x y z
N VAL A 1 5.90 -17.95 -12.88
CA VAL A 1 7.29 -18.31 -13.25
C VAL A 1 8.23 -17.14 -12.92
N ILE A 2 9.26 -17.43 -12.14
CA ILE A 2 10.26 -16.42 -11.74
C ILE A 2 11.38 -16.37 -12.80
N ARG A 3 11.63 -15.18 -13.33
CA ARG A 3 12.69 -14.94 -14.32
C ARG A 3 13.68 -13.90 -13.80
N THR A 4 14.96 -14.08 -14.13
CA THR A 4 15.98 -13.06 -13.85
C THR A 4 15.84 -11.91 -14.85
N VAL A 5 15.87 -10.68 -14.34
CA VAL A 5 15.90 -9.48 -15.17
C VAL A 5 17.31 -9.29 -15.75
N VAL A 6 17.38 -9.10 -17.04
CA VAL A 6 18.62 -8.84 -17.79
C VAL A 6 18.50 -7.46 -18.46
N CYS A 7 19.62 -6.78 -18.63
CA CYS A 7 19.65 -5.48 -19.31
C CYS A 7 19.10 -5.61 -20.74
N GLU A 8 18.18 -4.74 -21.09
CA GLU A 8 17.50 -4.73 -22.39
C GLU A 8 18.29 -3.98 -23.49
N LYS A 9 19.40 -3.33 -23.11
CA LYS A 9 20.23 -2.62 -24.09
C LYS A 9 20.86 -3.60 -25.06
N GLU A 10 20.75 -3.33 -26.33
CA GLU A 10 21.35 -4.12 -27.37
C GLU A 10 22.87 -4.29 -27.15
N GLY A 11 23.34 -5.54 -27.18
CA GLY A 11 24.73 -5.89 -26.92
C GLY A 11 25.12 -5.96 -25.44
N CYS A 12 24.18 -5.72 -24.50
CA CYS A 12 24.43 -5.87 -23.07
C CYS A 12 23.65 -7.06 -22.50
N SER A 13 24.36 -7.96 -21.80
CA SER A 13 23.77 -9.10 -21.10
C SER A 13 23.89 -8.97 -19.57
N GLY A 14 24.07 -7.76 -19.08
CA GLY A 14 24.21 -7.48 -17.65
C GLY A 14 22.97 -7.88 -16.84
N ASN A 15 23.18 -8.52 -15.70
CA ASN A 15 22.11 -8.95 -14.79
C ASN A 15 22.32 -8.46 -13.36
N ILE A 16 23.26 -7.54 -13.17
CA ILE A 16 23.53 -6.88 -11.88
C ILE A 16 23.23 -5.40 -12.04
N PHE A 17 22.44 -4.87 -11.12
CA PHE A 17 21.98 -3.50 -11.16
C PHE A 17 22.25 -2.80 -9.83
N SER A 18 22.55 -1.50 -9.90
CA SER A 18 22.39 -0.60 -8.78
C SER A 18 20.91 -0.25 -8.66
N ILE A 19 20.43 -0.05 -7.44
CA ILE A 19 19.03 0.29 -7.17
C ILE A 19 18.96 1.65 -6.49
N GLU A 20 17.97 2.44 -6.88
CA GLU A 20 17.64 3.72 -6.26
C GLU A 20 16.11 3.81 -6.16
N SER A 21 15.62 4.39 -5.07
CA SER A 21 14.19 4.70 -4.94
C SER A 21 13.97 6.17 -5.31
N GLU A 22 13.17 6.42 -6.33
CA GLU A 22 12.87 7.75 -6.83
C GLU A 22 11.35 7.88 -7.07
N ASP A 23 10.72 8.83 -6.41
CA ASP A 23 9.29 9.16 -6.56
C ASP A 23 8.32 7.94 -6.49
N GLY A 24 8.59 7.01 -5.58
CA GLY A 24 7.78 5.79 -5.42
C GLY A 24 8.03 4.72 -6.48
N ARG A 25 9.03 4.91 -7.33
CA ARG A 25 9.49 3.94 -8.33
C ARG A 25 10.84 3.38 -7.95
N LEU A 26 11.12 2.18 -8.40
CA LEU A 26 12.42 1.58 -8.29
C LEU A 26 13.21 1.83 -9.58
N LYS A 27 14.28 2.60 -9.49
CA LYS A 27 15.22 2.84 -10.57
C LYS A 27 16.33 1.80 -10.54
N LEU A 28 16.56 1.16 -11.66
CA LEU A 28 17.64 0.19 -11.87
C LEU A 28 18.68 0.77 -12.79
N ILE A 29 19.94 0.68 -12.41
CA ILE A 29 21.09 1.12 -13.23
C ILE A 29 21.96 -0.09 -13.52
N CYS A 30 22.06 -0.48 -14.79
CA CYS A 30 22.88 -1.62 -15.18
C CYS A 30 24.36 -1.38 -14.85
N LYS A 31 24.98 -2.28 -14.12
CA LYS A 31 26.41 -2.19 -13.77
C LYS A 31 27.36 -2.31 -14.97
N ASN A 32 26.92 -2.95 -16.05
CA ASN A 32 27.76 -3.15 -17.23
C ASN A 32 27.72 -1.97 -18.21
N CYS A 33 26.58 -1.36 -18.44
CA CYS A 33 26.42 -0.34 -19.47
C CYS A 33 25.79 0.97 -18.97
N SER A 34 25.50 1.07 -17.68
CA SER A 34 24.90 2.25 -17.04
C SER A 34 23.52 2.66 -17.60
N SER A 35 22.86 1.78 -18.32
CA SER A 35 21.47 2.05 -18.77
C SER A 35 20.51 2.03 -17.58
N GLU A 36 19.54 2.94 -17.61
CA GLU A 36 18.58 3.14 -16.55
C GLU A 36 17.21 2.55 -16.92
N TYR A 37 16.57 1.89 -15.96
CA TYR A 37 15.24 1.31 -16.10
C TYR A 37 14.42 1.65 -14.89
N TYR A 38 13.12 1.85 -15.09
CA TYR A 38 12.18 2.08 -14.00
C TYR A 38 11.24 0.88 -13.89
N LEU A 39 11.08 0.36 -12.69
CA LEU A 39 10.06 -0.62 -12.37
C LEU A 39 8.92 0.08 -11.63
N ASP A 40 7.73 -0.03 -12.18
CA ASP A 40 6.51 0.37 -11.48
C ASP A 40 6.22 -0.65 -10.38
N THR A 41 6.67 -0.32 -9.20
CA THR A 41 6.41 -1.09 -7.99
C THR A 41 5.54 -0.25 -7.09
N ASN A 42 4.49 -0.83 -6.52
CA ASN A 42 3.60 -0.14 -5.57
C ASN A 42 4.28 0.06 -4.21
N TYR A 43 5.47 0.64 -4.20
CA TYR A 43 6.29 0.86 -3.01
C TYR A 43 6.17 2.30 -2.52
N TYR A 44 4.94 2.73 -2.21
CA TYR A 44 4.68 4.12 -1.83
C TYR A 44 5.14 4.48 -0.41
N ASP A 45 5.35 3.49 0.45
CA ASP A 45 5.55 3.71 1.88
C ASP A 45 6.95 3.39 2.37
N PHE A 46 7.89 3.06 1.48
CA PHE A 46 9.26 2.74 1.88
C PHE A 46 10.29 3.04 0.78
N ILE A 47 11.52 3.20 1.22
CA ILE A 47 12.71 3.34 0.38
C ILE A 47 13.54 2.08 0.53
N MET A 48 14.05 1.54 -0.56
CA MET A 48 15.07 0.48 -0.51
C MET A 48 16.45 1.10 -0.41
N LEU A 49 17.27 0.58 0.49
CA LEU A 49 18.67 0.97 0.55
C LEU A 49 19.43 0.51 -0.69
N SER A 50 20.19 1.40 -1.28
CA SER A 50 21.03 1.13 -2.45
C SER A 50 22.30 0.33 -2.16
N ILE A 51 22.58 0.08 -0.88
CA ILE A 51 23.73 -0.68 -0.39
C ILE A 51 23.25 -1.82 0.49
N CYS A 52 23.80 -3.01 0.31
CA CYS A 52 23.48 -4.14 1.15
C CYS A 52 23.93 -3.90 2.59
N SER A 53 23.02 -3.97 3.55
CA SER A 53 23.32 -3.76 4.96
C SER A 53 24.22 -4.85 5.59
N LYS A 54 24.31 -6.02 4.94
CA LYS A 54 25.12 -7.15 5.43
C LYS A 54 26.55 -7.15 4.92
N CYS A 55 26.77 -6.78 3.65
CA CYS A 55 28.08 -6.88 3.02
C CYS A 55 28.57 -5.60 2.31
N ASN A 56 27.78 -4.50 2.41
CA ASN A 56 28.07 -3.21 1.78
C ASN A 56 28.21 -3.25 0.24
N ASN A 57 27.75 -4.30 -0.40
CA ASN A 57 27.71 -4.40 -1.86
C ASN A 57 26.60 -3.52 -2.43
N ASP A 58 26.84 -2.88 -3.56
CA ASP A 58 25.91 -1.98 -4.24
C ASP A 58 25.26 -2.60 -5.50
N GLY A 59 25.51 -3.87 -5.76
CA GLY A 59 24.96 -4.61 -6.90
C GLY A 59 23.90 -5.60 -6.47
N PHE A 60 22.76 -5.59 -7.17
CA PHE A 60 21.62 -6.47 -6.88
C PHE A 60 21.21 -7.23 -8.14
N LYS A 61 20.78 -8.47 -7.94
CA LYS A 61 20.07 -9.26 -8.95
C LYS A 61 18.57 -9.09 -8.74
N ILE A 62 17.85 -8.96 -9.85
CA ILE A 62 16.43 -8.71 -9.86
C ILE A 62 15.71 -9.88 -10.48
N TYR A 63 14.67 -10.34 -9.82
CA TYR A 63 13.83 -11.45 -10.25
C TYR A 63 12.39 -10.96 -10.38
N ARG A 64 11.76 -11.27 -11.48
CA ARG A 64 10.35 -10.94 -11.73
C ARG A 64 9.53 -12.21 -11.81
N ASP A 65 8.48 -12.27 -11.00
CA ASP A 65 7.43 -13.26 -11.14
C ASP A 65 6.41 -12.74 -12.15
N THR A 66 6.31 -13.43 -13.29
CA THR A 66 5.43 -13.01 -14.38
C THR A 66 3.95 -13.29 -14.12
N GLU A 67 3.63 -14.17 -13.19
CA GLU A 67 2.25 -14.55 -12.86
C GLU A 67 1.63 -13.55 -11.87
N ASN A 68 2.39 -13.19 -10.83
CA ASN A 68 1.92 -12.31 -9.76
C ASN A 68 2.37 -10.85 -9.92
N ASN A 69 3.16 -10.57 -10.97
CA ASN A 69 3.79 -9.27 -11.23
C ASN A 69 4.62 -8.73 -10.03
N ASN A 70 5.17 -9.63 -9.23
CA ASN A 70 6.03 -9.29 -8.10
C ASN A 70 7.50 -9.22 -8.53
N VAL A 71 8.22 -8.34 -7.88
CA VAL A 71 9.66 -8.14 -8.11
C VAL A 71 10.42 -8.46 -6.83
N TYR A 72 11.44 -9.28 -6.95
CA TYR A 72 12.32 -9.68 -5.84
C TYR A 72 13.74 -9.23 -6.13
N LEU A 73 14.40 -8.67 -5.14
CA LEU A 73 15.78 -8.21 -5.23
C LEU A 73 16.64 -8.99 -4.26
N LYS A 74 17.85 -9.36 -4.71
CA LYS A 74 18.84 -10.02 -3.87
C LYS A 74 20.21 -9.41 -4.13
N CYS A 75 20.97 -9.16 -3.04
CA CYS A 75 22.35 -8.77 -3.17
C CYS A 75 23.13 -9.77 -4.02
N SER A 76 23.88 -9.30 -5.02
CA SER A 76 24.64 -10.16 -5.92
C SER A 76 25.77 -10.91 -5.23
N LYS A 77 26.24 -10.42 -4.07
CA LYS A 77 27.36 -10.99 -3.31
C LYS A 77 26.91 -11.94 -2.21
N CYS A 78 25.98 -11.53 -1.34
CA CYS A 78 25.57 -12.33 -0.17
C CYS A 78 24.15 -12.93 -0.29
N GLY A 79 23.39 -12.57 -1.32
CA GLY A 79 22.03 -13.08 -1.56
C GLY A 79 20.96 -12.50 -0.65
N SER A 80 21.29 -11.58 0.26
CA SER A 80 20.32 -10.94 1.13
C SER A 80 19.46 -9.94 0.37
N PRO A 81 18.17 -9.77 0.73
CA PRO A 81 17.34 -8.73 0.16
C PRO A 81 17.83 -7.35 0.62
N PRO A 82 17.60 -6.27 -0.16
CA PRO A 82 17.91 -4.92 0.26
C PRO A 82 17.03 -4.56 1.46
N GLU A 83 17.60 -3.81 2.40
CA GLU A 83 16.86 -3.30 3.56
C GLU A 83 15.86 -2.24 3.12
N LYS A 84 14.67 -2.28 3.68
CA LYS A 84 13.60 -1.32 3.46
C LYS A 84 13.55 -0.32 4.61
N ILE A 85 13.55 0.96 4.26
CA ILE A 85 13.35 2.05 5.21
C ILE A 85 11.92 2.56 5.03
N TYR A 86 11.14 2.58 6.09
CA TYR A 86 9.79 3.11 6.11
C TYR A 86 9.82 4.59 6.50
N ILE A 87 8.97 5.38 5.83
CA ILE A 87 8.92 6.83 6.02
C ILE A 87 7.47 7.20 6.35
N ASP A 88 7.30 8.10 7.34
CA ASP A 88 5.99 8.66 7.67
C ASP A 88 5.59 9.81 6.73
N VAL A 89 4.40 10.36 6.94
CA VAL A 89 3.87 11.48 6.14
C VAL A 89 4.69 12.75 6.25
N ASP A 90 5.48 12.91 7.31
CA ASP A 90 6.35 14.06 7.57
C ASP A 90 7.77 13.86 7.03
N GLY A 91 8.06 12.71 6.42
CA GLY A 91 9.35 12.37 5.86
C GLY A 91 10.35 11.78 6.87
N ASN A 92 9.90 11.42 8.07
CA ASN A 92 10.75 10.82 9.09
C ASN A 92 10.86 9.31 8.91
N GLN A 93 12.06 8.77 9.16
CA GLN A 93 12.26 7.33 9.17
C GLN A 93 11.57 6.70 10.38
N ILE A 94 10.79 5.67 10.13
CA ILE A 94 10.08 4.91 11.16
C ILE A 94 10.41 3.41 11.06
N SER A 95 10.21 2.68 12.15
CA SER A 95 10.34 1.22 12.15
C SER A 95 9.14 0.57 11.45
N TYR A 96 9.31 -0.70 11.05
CA TYR A 96 8.21 -1.49 10.50
C TYR A 96 7.02 -1.60 11.47
N GLU A 97 7.31 -1.82 12.74
CA GLU A 97 6.29 -1.89 13.80
C GLU A 97 5.50 -0.59 13.90
N THR A 98 6.20 0.56 13.88
CA THR A 98 5.55 1.88 13.90
C THR A 98 4.69 2.09 12.65
N LYS A 99 5.17 1.68 11.48
CA LYS A 99 4.39 1.74 10.23
C LYS A 99 3.10 0.93 10.35
N VAL A 100 3.17 -0.31 10.81
CA VAL A 100 2.00 -1.18 11.00
C VAL A 100 1.03 -0.57 12.00
N LEU A 101 1.51 -0.01 13.11
CA LEU A 101 0.67 0.67 14.09
C LEU A 101 -0.03 1.89 13.50
N ASN A 102 0.65 2.69 12.70
CA ASN A 102 0.05 3.83 12.01
C ASN A 102 -1.03 3.39 11.03
N ASP A 103 -0.78 2.36 10.24
CA ASP A 103 -1.75 1.79 9.30
C ASP A 103 -3.00 1.27 10.04
N VAL A 104 -2.81 0.58 11.16
CA VAL A 104 -3.92 0.10 12.01
C VAL A 104 -4.72 1.28 12.59
N LYS A 105 -4.06 2.32 13.08
CA LYS A 105 -4.73 3.53 13.58
C LYS A 105 -5.57 4.21 12.49
N ASP A 106 -5.06 4.30 11.28
CA ASP A 106 -5.79 4.89 10.14
C ASP A 106 -7.01 4.05 9.78
N ILE A 107 -6.89 2.73 9.79
CA ILE A 107 -8.02 1.81 9.54
C ILE A 107 -9.06 1.95 10.65
N LEU A 108 -8.66 1.98 11.92
CA LEU A 108 -9.56 2.17 13.05
C LEU A 108 -10.30 3.51 12.98
N TYR A 109 -9.60 4.58 12.63
CA TYR A 109 -10.23 5.89 12.45
C TYR A 109 -11.30 5.86 11.36
N LYS A 110 -11.01 5.23 10.21
CA LYS A 110 -11.99 5.07 9.13
C LYS A 110 -13.19 4.24 9.56
N ILE A 111 -12.98 3.19 10.34
CA ILE A 111 -14.06 2.36 10.90
C ILE A 111 -14.91 3.16 11.86
N GLU A 112 -14.30 3.93 12.77
CA GLU A 112 -15.03 4.82 13.70
C GLU A 112 -15.89 5.84 12.95
N GLN A 113 -15.38 6.44 11.89
CA GLN A 113 -16.14 7.38 11.06
C GLN A 113 -17.34 6.70 10.38
N ARG A 114 -17.17 5.47 9.92
CA ARG A 114 -18.26 4.69 9.32
C ARG A 114 -19.31 4.30 10.36
N ILE A 115 -18.90 3.89 11.55
CA ILE A 115 -19.82 3.57 12.66
C ILE A 115 -20.60 4.81 13.04
N TYR A 116 -19.95 5.96 13.21
CA TYR A 116 -20.64 7.21 13.52
C TYR A 116 -21.66 7.59 12.44
N GLY A 117 -21.32 7.45 11.17
CA GLY A 117 -22.26 7.68 10.07
C GLY A 117 -23.45 6.71 10.08
N MET A 118 -23.23 5.44 10.45
CA MET A 118 -24.32 4.47 10.62
C MET A 118 -25.20 4.79 11.83
N GLU A 119 -24.63 5.24 12.93
CA GLU A 119 -25.39 5.67 14.11
C GLU A 119 -26.32 6.85 13.78
N ILE A 120 -25.85 7.83 13.02
CA ILE A 120 -26.69 8.94 12.54
C ILE A 120 -27.84 8.42 11.68
N LYS A 121 -27.57 7.51 10.75
CA LYS A 121 -28.61 6.91 9.89
C LYS A 121 -29.65 6.13 10.71
N ILE A 122 -29.21 5.40 11.72
CA ILE A 122 -30.11 4.67 12.62
C ILE A 122 -31.00 5.65 13.38
N GLN A 123 -30.46 6.74 13.92
CA GLN A 123 -31.24 7.77 14.59
C GLN A 123 -32.26 8.42 13.66
N ASP A 124 -31.89 8.73 12.42
CA ASP A 124 -32.82 9.27 11.42
C ASP A 124 -33.93 8.28 11.06
N LEU A 125 -33.60 6.98 10.93
CA LEU A 125 -34.59 5.93 10.70
C LEU A 125 -35.54 5.76 11.88
N GLN A 126 -35.06 5.82 13.12
CA GLN A 126 -35.86 5.76 14.33
C GLN A 126 -36.82 6.96 14.42
N GLY A 127 -36.33 8.16 14.10
CA GLY A 127 -37.15 9.37 14.01
C GLY A 127 -38.29 9.24 12.97
N SER A 128 -37.95 8.72 11.77
CA SER A 128 -38.95 8.46 10.73
C SER A 128 -39.96 7.40 11.14
N GLN A 129 -39.54 6.34 11.83
CA GLN A 129 -40.40 5.30 12.34
C GLN A 129 -41.39 5.87 13.40
N ASN A 130 -40.91 6.69 14.32
CA ASN A 130 -41.76 7.34 15.33
C ASN A 130 -42.80 8.23 14.67
N ILE A 131 -42.46 9.02 13.67
CA ILE A 131 -43.40 9.86 12.90
C ILE A 131 -44.47 9.00 12.21
N LEU A 132 -44.08 7.87 11.62
CA LEU A 132 -45.02 6.94 10.99
C LEU A 132 -45.97 6.30 12.01
N GLU A 133 -45.44 5.90 13.16
CA GLU A 133 -46.25 5.31 14.23
C GLU A 133 -47.28 6.32 14.77
N GLU A 134 -46.89 7.57 15.01
CA GLU A 134 -47.77 8.65 15.41
C GLU A 134 -48.84 8.94 14.35
N SER A 135 -48.45 8.96 13.07
CA SER A 135 -49.34 9.18 11.95
C SER A 135 -50.39 8.05 11.83
N LEU A 136 -49.94 6.80 11.99
CA LEU A 136 -50.85 5.64 12.00
C LEU A 136 -51.82 5.66 13.18
N ALA A 137 -51.37 6.01 14.37
CA ALA A 137 -52.21 6.14 15.54
C ALA A 137 -53.28 7.23 15.35
N TYR A 138 -52.91 8.36 14.75
CA TYR A 138 -53.85 9.43 14.42
C TYR A 138 -54.90 8.99 13.40
N ILE A 139 -54.49 8.32 12.33
CA ILE A 139 -55.41 7.79 11.31
C ILE A 139 -56.37 6.77 11.90
N ASN A 140 -55.86 5.83 12.71
CA ASN A 140 -56.69 4.84 13.37
C ASN A 140 -57.74 5.48 14.31
N LYS A 141 -57.35 6.48 15.08
CA LYS A 141 -58.27 7.25 15.94
C LYS A 141 -59.35 7.91 15.10
N TYR A 142 -59.00 8.58 14.01
CA TYR A 142 -59.93 9.22 13.10
C TYR A 142 -60.93 8.24 12.50
N LEU A 143 -60.48 7.07 12.06
CA LEU A 143 -61.34 6.02 11.53
C LEU A 143 -62.31 5.44 12.56
N VAL A 144 -61.86 5.29 13.78
CA VAL A 144 -62.74 4.81 14.90
C VAL A 144 -63.79 5.86 15.28
N GLU A 145 -63.42 7.13 15.34
CA GLU A 145 -64.35 8.21 15.68
C GLU A 145 -65.42 8.48 14.64
N LYS A 146 -65.15 8.14 13.34
CA LYS A 146 -66.11 8.29 12.24
C LYS A 146 -67.11 7.12 12.09
N ASN A 147 -66.83 6.00 12.69
CA ASN A 147 -67.70 4.84 12.67
C ASN A 147 -68.49 4.78 13.97
#